data_0ad498f1bc7fd71451771c1ec46b0520
#
_entry.id   0ad498f1bc7fd71451771c1ec46b0520
#
_cell.length_a   1.000
_cell.length_b   1.000
_cell.length_c   1.000
_cell.angle_alpha   90.00
_cell.angle_beta   90.00
_cell.angle_gamma   90.00
#
_symmetry.space_group_name_H-M   'P 1'
#
loop_
_entity.id
_entity.type
_entity.pdbx_description
1 polymer ?
#
loop_
_entity_poly.entity_id
_entity_poly.type
_entity_poly.pdbx_seq_one_letter_code
_entity_poly.pdbx_strand_id
1 'polypeptide(L)'
;MIPRDYITELVQRSDIVDVVQSYVQLRHRGRTHTGLCPFHNEKTPSFVVYPETQSFYCFGCGAGGDVITFIKKINNVDYIEAVKFLAGRAGMALPEEDDQTGRLRSRIISINKDAARFYFSRLNSDAGRVGRAYWRGRGLSDATIKRFGLGYAPDSFRETRDHLKSLGYTEDELLAAGLIKRSEKGGTFDFFRHRVMIPIFDLRGNVIAFSGRKLDPEQPGGKYVNSPETLVYKKSRTLFALNFAKKSQTRRYILCEGNLDAISMHQAGFTTAVAGCGTALTAEQVKILSEYADEVVLCYDSDEAGQKATRRAISLLSASPLKISVLNIPDAKDPDEFIKKFGAERFEMLLNGSNNAIEYELLQAKGKYDIATPDGRLNYIKDAIGVLAGRITPTERDVYAGRLAEETDVAKPAILNQLDAA
;
A
#
# COMPACT_ATOMS: atom_id res chain seq x y z
N MET A 1 3.38 -23.19 -0.63
CA MET A 1 1.94 -22.87 -0.32
C MET A 1 1.49 -23.88 0.72
N ILE A 2 0.89 -23.45 1.82
CA ILE A 2 0.45 -24.42 2.87
C ILE A 2 -0.70 -25.24 2.31
N PRO A 3 -0.64 -26.59 2.36
CA PRO A 3 -1.68 -27.50 1.84
C PRO A 3 -3.03 -27.23 2.51
N ARG A 4 -4.13 -27.40 1.76
CA ARG A 4 -5.49 -27.19 2.29
C ARG A 4 -5.80 -28.16 3.44
N ASP A 5 -5.37 -29.43 3.31
CA ASP A 5 -5.59 -30.45 4.33
C ASP A 5 -4.91 -30.08 5.65
N TYR A 6 -3.70 -29.53 5.60
CA TYR A 6 -3.01 -29.00 6.78
C TYR A 6 -3.79 -27.87 7.46
N ILE A 7 -4.32 -26.92 6.67
CA ILE A 7 -5.13 -25.83 7.21
C ILE A 7 -6.40 -26.36 7.86
N THR A 8 -7.06 -27.35 7.23
CA THR A 8 -8.25 -27.98 7.79
C THR A 8 -7.95 -28.64 9.13
N GLU A 9 -6.87 -29.42 9.22
CA GLU A 9 -6.43 -30.04 10.46
C GLU A 9 -6.05 -29.01 11.54
N LEU A 10 -5.34 -27.95 11.14
CA LEU A 10 -4.95 -26.87 12.06
C LEU A 10 -6.17 -26.20 12.69
N VAL A 11 -7.16 -25.86 11.86
CA VAL A 11 -8.41 -25.22 12.35
C VAL A 11 -9.15 -26.18 13.29
N GLN A 12 -9.24 -27.47 12.97
CA GLN A 12 -9.86 -28.47 13.84
C GLN A 12 -9.15 -28.62 15.19
N ARG A 13 -7.82 -28.49 15.23
CA ARG A 13 -7.02 -28.56 16.47
C ARG A 13 -6.96 -27.25 17.25
N SER A 14 -7.44 -26.17 16.65
CA SER A 14 -7.40 -24.82 17.23
C SER A 14 -8.82 -24.38 17.59
N ASP A 15 -9.36 -24.88 18.71
CA ASP A 15 -10.69 -24.48 19.16
C ASP A 15 -10.76 -22.95 19.32
N ILE A 16 -11.77 -22.35 18.67
CA ILE A 16 -11.89 -20.90 18.61
C ILE A 16 -12.17 -20.27 19.98
N VAL A 17 -12.90 -20.97 20.86
CA VAL A 17 -13.20 -20.48 22.21
C VAL A 17 -11.90 -20.39 23.01
N ASP A 18 -11.10 -21.46 22.99
CA ASP A 18 -9.82 -21.54 23.72
C ASP A 18 -8.83 -20.47 23.22
N VAL A 19 -8.78 -20.26 21.90
CA VAL A 19 -7.91 -19.24 21.33
C VAL A 19 -8.38 -17.83 21.72
N VAL A 20 -9.66 -17.54 21.55
CA VAL A 20 -10.22 -16.22 21.82
C VAL A 20 -10.16 -15.89 23.32
N GLN A 21 -10.39 -16.84 24.21
CA GLN A 21 -10.31 -16.63 25.66
C GLN A 21 -8.94 -16.17 26.15
N SER A 22 -7.88 -16.46 25.37
CA SER A 22 -6.53 -15.95 25.67
C SER A 22 -6.38 -14.43 25.49
N TYR A 23 -7.35 -13.79 24.84
CA TYR A 23 -7.33 -12.35 24.53
C TYR A 23 -8.56 -11.59 25.06
N VAL A 24 -9.70 -12.27 25.19
CA VAL A 24 -11.00 -11.69 25.52
C VAL A 24 -11.66 -12.47 26.64
N GLN A 25 -12.16 -11.76 27.66
CA GLN A 25 -13.01 -12.40 28.68
C GLN A 25 -14.36 -12.76 28.06
N LEU A 26 -14.59 -14.06 27.86
CA LEU A 26 -15.83 -14.60 27.32
C LEU A 26 -16.77 -15.06 28.45
N ARG A 27 -18.08 -14.79 28.27
CA ARG A 27 -19.15 -15.31 29.12
C ARG A 27 -20.02 -16.25 28.31
N HIS A 28 -20.28 -17.43 28.85
CA HIS A 28 -21.17 -18.40 28.22
C HIS A 28 -22.61 -17.89 28.20
N ARG A 29 -23.27 -17.95 27.03
CA ARG A 29 -24.65 -17.53 26.85
C ARG A 29 -25.39 -18.49 25.91
N GLY A 30 -26.09 -19.47 26.49
CA GLY A 30 -26.76 -20.52 25.72
C GLY A 30 -25.77 -21.38 24.93
N ARG A 31 -25.81 -21.34 23.59
CA ARG A 31 -24.89 -22.09 22.70
C ARG A 31 -23.70 -21.26 22.23
N THR A 32 -23.55 -20.05 22.70
CA THR A 32 -22.51 -19.12 22.26
C THR A 32 -21.71 -18.56 23.43
N HIS A 33 -20.60 -17.88 23.12
CA HIS A 33 -19.84 -17.12 24.10
C HIS A 33 -19.84 -15.64 23.68
N THR A 34 -19.99 -14.74 24.65
CA THR A 34 -20.05 -13.30 24.39
C THR A 34 -19.00 -12.54 25.19
N GLY A 35 -18.46 -11.46 24.64
CA GLY A 35 -17.49 -10.60 25.30
C GLY A 35 -17.43 -9.21 24.69
N LEU A 36 -16.57 -8.35 25.25
CA LEU A 36 -16.26 -7.06 24.64
C LEU A 36 -15.36 -7.29 23.42
N CYS A 37 -15.64 -6.57 22.35
CA CYS A 37 -14.87 -6.73 21.11
C CYS A 37 -13.45 -6.21 21.27
N PRO A 38 -12.42 -7.00 20.88
CA PRO A 38 -11.03 -6.55 20.93
C PRO A 38 -10.64 -5.66 19.74
N PHE A 39 -11.53 -5.49 18.75
CA PHE A 39 -11.24 -4.80 17.49
C PHE A 39 -11.83 -3.37 17.45
N HIS A 40 -12.71 -3.00 18.38
CA HIS A 40 -13.23 -1.65 18.54
C HIS A 40 -13.59 -1.38 20.02
N ASN A 41 -13.68 -0.11 20.38
CA ASN A 41 -13.97 0.28 21.74
C ASN A 41 -15.49 0.26 22.00
N GLU A 42 -15.93 -0.54 22.99
CA GLU A 42 -17.34 -0.65 23.37
C GLU A 42 -17.50 -0.89 24.88
N LYS A 43 -18.67 -0.55 25.41
CA LYS A 43 -19.02 -0.79 26.82
C LYS A 43 -20.00 -1.95 27.02
N THR A 44 -20.71 -2.33 25.98
CA THR A 44 -21.69 -3.43 25.97
C THR A 44 -21.21 -4.54 25.07
N PRO A 45 -21.18 -5.81 25.51
CA PRO A 45 -20.68 -6.92 24.74
C PRO A 45 -21.45 -7.12 23.42
N SER A 46 -20.77 -6.96 22.30
CA SER A 46 -21.31 -7.23 20.95
C SER A 46 -20.50 -8.30 20.18
N PHE A 47 -19.43 -8.80 20.77
CA PHE A 47 -18.58 -9.82 20.20
C PHE A 47 -19.10 -11.20 20.60
N VAL A 48 -19.39 -12.05 19.61
CA VAL A 48 -19.96 -13.39 19.80
C VAL A 48 -19.07 -14.44 19.16
N VAL A 49 -18.79 -15.50 19.90
CA VAL A 49 -18.06 -16.69 19.42
C VAL A 49 -19.03 -17.86 19.34
N TYR A 50 -19.01 -18.56 18.23
CA TYR A 50 -19.88 -19.69 17.90
C TYR A 50 -19.06 -20.99 17.90
N PRO A 51 -19.11 -21.81 18.98
CA PRO A 51 -18.33 -23.06 19.05
C PRO A 51 -18.72 -24.06 17.97
N GLU A 52 -20.00 -24.16 17.63
CA GLU A 52 -20.52 -25.13 16.65
C GLU A 52 -19.97 -24.88 15.24
N THR A 53 -19.81 -23.63 14.84
CA THR A 53 -19.30 -23.24 13.52
C THR A 53 -17.83 -22.80 13.53
N GLN A 54 -17.18 -22.87 14.71
CA GLN A 54 -15.79 -22.44 14.90
C GLN A 54 -15.52 -21.05 14.31
N SER A 55 -16.45 -20.10 14.59
CA SER A 55 -16.40 -18.74 14.05
C SER A 55 -16.70 -17.70 15.12
N PHE A 56 -16.35 -16.44 14.80
CA PHE A 56 -16.74 -15.30 15.62
C PHE A 56 -17.39 -14.23 14.74
N TYR A 57 -18.20 -13.38 15.37
CA TYR A 57 -18.77 -12.20 14.75
C TYR A 57 -18.99 -11.09 15.77
N CYS A 58 -18.67 -9.86 15.41
CA CYS A 58 -18.95 -8.68 16.21
C CYS A 58 -20.10 -7.87 15.59
N PHE A 59 -21.20 -7.72 16.28
CA PHE A 59 -22.35 -6.94 15.82
C PHE A 59 -22.14 -5.43 15.87
N GLY A 60 -21.10 -4.96 16.58
CA GLY A 60 -20.74 -3.54 16.64
C GLY A 60 -19.91 -3.06 15.44
N CYS A 61 -18.87 -3.79 15.08
CA CYS A 61 -17.94 -3.36 14.02
C CYS A 61 -17.92 -4.27 12.77
N GLY A 62 -18.75 -5.34 12.73
CA GLY A 62 -18.81 -6.27 11.61
C GLY A 62 -17.58 -7.20 11.46
N ALA A 63 -16.63 -7.16 12.39
CA ALA A 63 -15.48 -8.08 12.35
C ALA A 63 -15.95 -9.52 12.56
N GLY A 64 -15.61 -10.42 11.65
CA GLY A 64 -15.99 -11.83 11.71
C GLY A 64 -15.03 -12.73 10.97
N GLY A 65 -15.12 -14.04 11.24
CA GLY A 65 -14.30 -15.06 10.59
C GLY A 65 -14.02 -16.26 11.47
N ASP A 66 -13.05 -17.06 11.05
CA ASP A 66 -12.52 -18.24 11.74
C ASP A 66 -11.38 -17.88 12.72
N VAL A 67 -10.80 -18.90 13.34
CA VAL A 67 -9.69 -18.76 14.30
C VAL A 67 -8.43 -18.14 13.65
N ILE A 68 -8.17 -18.43 12.38
CA ILE A 68 -7.03 -17.83 11.65
C ILE A 68 -7.28 -16.34 11.43
N THR A 69 -8.50 -15.98 11.03
CA THR A 69 -8.93 -14.57 10.85
C THR A 69 -8.86 -13.81 12.17
N PHE A 70 -9.23 -14.45 13.30
CA PHE A 70 -9.10 -13.84 14.62
C PHE A 70 -7.64 -13.51 14.94
N ILE A 71 -6.72 -14.47 14.79
CA ILE A 71 -5.28 -14.24 15.06
C ILE A 71 -4.68 -13.22 14.10
N LYS A 72 -5.06 -13.24 12.82
CA LYS A 72 -4.64 -12.18 11.87
C LYS A 72 -4.98 -10.78 12.39
N LYS A 73 -6.22 -10.59 12.85
CA LYS A 73 -6.72 -9.30 13.30
C LYS A 73 -6.13 -8.88 14.63
N ILE A 74 -6.11 -9.76 15.64
CA ILE A 74 -5.70 -9.40 16.99
C ILE A 74 -4.19 -9.15 17.10
N ASN A 75 -3.37 -9.92 16.40
CA ASN A 75 -1.93 -9.77 16.38
C ASN A 75 -1.43 -8.87 15.24
N ASN A 76 -2.33 -8.38 14.38
CA ASN A 76 -2.00 -7.57 13.20
C ASN A 76 -0.92 -8.22 12.31
N VAL A 77 -1.11 -9.51 12.00
CA VAL A 77 -0.18 -10.34 11.24
C VAL A 77 -0.80 -10.84 9.93
N ASP A 78 0.04 -11.31 9.00
CA ASP A 78 -0.45 -11.94 7.78
C ASP A 78 -0.99 -13.36 8.01
N TYR A 79 -1.63 -13.93 6.96
CA TYR A 79 -2.22 -15.26 7.01
C TYR A 79 -1.21 -16.35 7.39
N ILE A 80 0.00 -16.29 6.85
CA ILE A 80 1.04 -17.31 7.08
C ILE A 80 1.55 -17.22 8.53
N GLU A 81 1.68 -16.02 9.08
CA GLU A 81 2.08 -15.82 10.47
C GLU A 81 1.00 -16.30 11.44
N ALA A 82 -0.27 -16.03 11.12
CA ALA A 82 -1.38 -16.55 11.92
C ALA A 82 -1.41 -18.07 11.92
N VAL A 83 -1.19 -18.71 10.77
CA VAL A 83 -1.08 -20.17 10.66
C VAL A 83 0.10 -20.71 11.45
N LYS A 84 1.28 -20.06 11.37
CA LYS A 84 2.46 -20.46 12.16
C LYS A 84 2.23 -20.33 13.66
N PHE A 85 1.57 -19.25 14.08
CA PHE A 85 1.22 -19.05 15.48
C PHE A 85 0.31 -20.16 16.02
N LEU A 86 -0.77 -20.46 15.27
CA LEU A 86 -1.72 -21.52 15.64
C LEU A 86 -1.07 -22.91 15.59
N ALA A 87 -0.22 -23.18 14.59
CA ALA A 87 0.54 -24.44 14.50
C ALA A 87 1.43 -24.64 15.73
N GLY A 88 2.17 -23.59 16.13
CA GLY A 88 2.96 -23.64 17.36
C GLY A 88 2.12 -23.91 18.61
N ARG A 89 0.94 -23.27 18.73
CA ARG A 89 0.00 -23.50 19.84
C ARG A 89 -0.60 -24.92 19.82
N ALA A 90 -0.92 -25.45 18.64
CA ALA A 90 -1.49 -26.78 18.45
C ALA A 90 -0.45 -27.92 18.49
N GLY A 91 0.85 -27.60 18.66
CA GLY A 91 1.92 -28.59 18.60
C GLY A 91 2.08 -29.24 17.23
N MET A 92 1.62 -28.60 16.16
CA MET A 92 1.71 -29.11 14.79
C MET A 92 3.01 -28.65 14.14
N ALA A 93 3.77 -29.59 13.58
CA ALA A 93 4.90 -29.24 12.70
C ALA A 93 4.36 -28.60 11.43
N LEU A 94 4.98 -27.48 11.01
CA LEU A 94 4.63 -26.86 9.73
C LEU A 94 4.96 -27.84 8.59
N PRO A 95 4.11 -27.92 7.54
CA PRO A 95 4.46 -28.70 6.36
C PRO A 95 5.80 -28.20 5.84
N GLU A 96 6.71 -29.12 5.55
CA GLU A 96 7.92 -28.76 4.82
C GLU A 96 7.48 -28.16 3.48
N GLU A 97 7.71 -26.87 3.27
CA GLU A 97 7.67 -26.32 1.90
C GLU A 97 8.64 -27.20 1.10
N ASP A 98 8.27 -27.55 -0.15
CA ASP A 98 9.16 -28.21 -1.09
C ASP A 98 10.57 -27.65 -0.86
N ASP A 99 11.42 -28.49 -0.24
CA ASP A 99 12.59 -28.06 0.56
C ASP A 99 13.50 -27.06 -0.20
N GLN A 100 13.56 -27.21 -1.54
CA GLN A 100 14.36 -26.34 -2.42
C GLN A 100 13.77 -24.93 -2.59
N THR A 101 12.46 -24.81 -2.80
CA THR A 101 11.82 -23.50 -3.02
C THR A 101 11.80 -22.64 -1.75
N GLY A 102 11.55 -23.27 -0.60
CA GLY A 102 11.58 -22.61 0.71
C GLY A 102 12.99 -22.15 1.08
N ARG A 103 14.00 -23.00 0.86
CA ARG A 103 15.41 -22.65 1.04
C ARG A 103 15.82 -21.51 0.14
N LEU A 104 15.49 -21.56 -1.16
CA LEU A 104 15.83 -20.50 -2.09
C LEU A 104 15.15 -19.16 -1.71
N ARG A 105 13.90 -19.18 -1.27
CA ARG A 105 13.19 -18.00 -0.77
C ARG A 105 13.90 -17.39 0.43
N SER A 106 14.27 -18.20 1.42
CA SER A 106 15.01 -17.73 2.60
C SER A 106 16.39 -17.19 2.21
N ARG A 107 17.02 -17.83 1.23
CA ARG A 107 18.32 -17.41 0.70
C ARG A 107 18.23 -16.06 0.01
N ILE A 108 17.20 -15.83 -0.84
CA ILE A 108 16.95 -14.53 -1.50
C ILE A 108 16.73 -13.41 -0.47
N ILE A 109 15.99 -13.67 0.61
CA ILE A 109 15.80 -12.68 1.69
C ILE A 109 17.14 -12.33 2.33
N SER A 110 17.98 -13.32 2.61
CA SER A 110 19.32 -13.07 3.17
C SER A 110 20.20 -12.27 2.23
N ILE A 111 20.21 -12.61 0.94
CA ILE A 111 20.93 -11.88 -0.11
C ILE A 111 20.48 -10.42 -0.18
N ASN A 112 19.16 -10.16 -0.22
CA ASN A 112 18.64 -8.81 -0.28
C ASN A 112 18.99 -7.99 0.98
N LYS A 113 18.98 -8.62 2.16
CA LYS A 113 19.40 -7.99 3.41
C LYS A 113 20.87 -7.57 3.35
N ASP A 114 21.75 -8.44 2.86
CA ASP A 114 23.19 -8.14 2.77
C ASP A 114 23.49 -7.13 1.64
N ALA A 115 22.75 -7.19 0.53
CA ALA A 115 22.80 -6.17 -0.51
C ALA A 115 22.36 -4.79 0.02
N ALA A 116 21.29 -4.72 0.83
CA ALA A 116 20.85 -3.47 1.44
C ALA A 116 21.92 -2.89 2.38
N ARG A 117 22.55 -3.75 3.19
CA ARG A 117 23.67 -3.36 4.05
C ARG A 117 24.87 -2.85 3.24
N PHE A 118 25.18 -3.54 2.16
CA PHE A 118 26.26 -3.12 1.25
C PHE A 118 25.95 -1.74 0.66
N TYR A 119 24.78 -1.52 0.07
CA TYR A 119 24.41 -0.22 -0.50
C TYR A 119 24.37 0.89 0.54
N PHE A 120 23.90 0.61 1.76
CA PHE A 120 23.94 1.57 2.86
C PHE A 120 25.36 1.91 3.27
N SER A 121 26.26 0.92 3.37
CA SER A 121 27.68 1.13 3.68
C SER A 121 28.37 1.94 2.58
N ARG A 122 28.06 1.65 1.32
CA ARG A 122 28.60 2.39 0.16
C ARG A 122 28.13 3.85 0.15
N LEU A 123 26.87 4.10 0.52
CA LEU A 123 26.40 5.48 0.69
C LEU A 123 27.26 6.25 1.70
N ASN A 124 27.69 5.61 2.78
CA ASN A 124 28.49 6.23 3.84
C ASN A 124 30.00 6.26 3.57
N SER A 125 30.49 5.68 2.49
CA SER A 125 31.88 5.73 2.04
C SER A 125 32.17 6.96 1.15
N ASP A 126 33.44 7.19 0.81
CA ASP A 126 33.82 8.28 -0.10
C ASP A 126 33.20 8.13 -1.48
N ALA A 127 33.11 6.92 -2.01
CA ALA A 127 32.44 6.62 -3.28
C ALA A 127 30.94 7.00 -3.26
N GLY A 128 30.31 7.01 -2.10
CA GLY A 128 28.91 7.37 -1.92
C GLY A 128 28.63 8.87 -1.80
N ARG A 129 29.63 9.74 -1.92
CA ARG A 129 29.47 11.21 -1.77
C ARG A 129 28.38 11.75 -2.69
N VAL A 130 28.31 11.29 -3.93
CA VAL A 130 27.29 11.70 -4.90
C VAL A 130 25.88 11.27 -4.48
N GLY A 131 25.71 10.07 -3.93
CA GLY A 131 24.46 9.57 -3.39
C GLY A 131 23.99 10.34 -2.15
N ARG A 132 24.93 10.65 -1.21
CA ARG A 132 24.61 11.50 -0.05
C ARG A 132 24.21 12.90 -0.47
N ALA A 133 24.93 13.51 -1.43
CA ALA A 133 24.58 14.81 -1.96
C ALA A 133 23.18 14.83 -2.57
N TYR A 134 22.82 13.75 -3.28
CA TYR A 134 21.47 13.58 -3.83
C TYR A 134 20.40 13.55 -2.73
N TRP A 135 20.56 12.70 -1.69
CA TRP A 135 19.57 12.59 -0.62
C TRP A 135 19.42 13.88 0.19
N ARG A 136 20.55 14.56 0.47
CA ARG A 136 20.54 15.88 1.13
C ARG A 136 19.90 16.96 0.25
N GLY A 137 20.20 16.96 -1.06
CA GLY A 137 19.56 17.86 -2.01
C GLY A 137 18.05 17.64 -2.14
N ARG A 138 17.58 16.43 -1.82
CA ARG A 138 16.16 16.12 -1.66
C ARG A 138 15.58 16.55 -0.31
N GLY A 139 16.39 17.07 0.60
CA GLY A 139 15.95 17.50 1.93
C GLY A 139 15.72 16.34 2.91
N LEU A 140 16.22 15.13 2.61
CA LEU A 140 16.06 14.00 3.53
C LEU A 140 17.06 14.07 4.67
N SER A 141 16.57 13.89 5.89
CA SER A 141 17.37 13.82 7.10
C SER A 141 18.13 12.49 7.21
N ASP A 142 19.25 12.49 7.95
CA ASP A 142 20.01 11.26 8.20
C ASP A 142 19.16 10.21 8.95
N ALA A 143 18.21 10.64 9.79
CA ALA A 143 17.25 9.75 10.46
C ALA A 143 16.34 9.06 9.46
N THR A 144 15.82 9.78 8.46
CA THR A 144 14.99 9.22 7.39
C THR A 144 15.78 8.28 6.49
N ILE A 145 17.01 8.68 6.10
CA ILE A 145 17.92 7.85 5.31
C ILE A 145 18.17 6.52 6.04
N LYS A 146 18.46 6.56 7.33
CA LYS A 146 18.69 5.37 8.17
C LYS A 146 17.40 4.54 8.33
N ARG A 147 16.26 5.17 8.60
CA ARG A 147 14.97 4.49 8.80
C ARG A 147 14.55 3.69 7.59
N PHE A 148 14.71 4.25 6.38
CA PHE A 148 14.36 3.58 5.13
C PHE A 148 15.51 2.75 4.55
N GLY A 149 16.69 2.76 5.16
CA GLY A 149 17.86 2.01 4.68
C GLY A 149 18.36 2.48 3.31
N LEU A 150 18.20 3.78 3.01
CA LEU A 150 18.58 4.33 1.70
C LEU A 150 20.07 4.14 1.44
N GLY A 151 20.41 3.77 0.22
CA GLY A 151 21.77 3.36 -0.13
C GLY A 151 22.27 3.98 -1.42
N TYR A 152 23.43 3.49 -1.86
CA TYR A 152 24.05 3.82 -3.13
C TYR A 152 24.65 2.56 -3.77
N ALA A 153 24.26 2.27 -5.01
CA ALA A 153 24.88 1.26 -5.84
C ALA A 153 26.05 1.91 -6.61
N PRO A 154 27.28 1.40 -6.43
CA PRO A 154 28.47 1.95 -7.04
C PRO A 154 28.39 2.01 -8.57
N ASP A 155 29.21 2.86 -9.19
CA ASP A 155 29.39 2.86 -10.65
C ASP A 155 30.34 1.74 -11.07
N SER A 156 29.86 0.52 -10.95
CA SER A 156 30.60 -0.70 -11.26
C SER A 156 29.66 -1.75 -11.83
N PHE A 157 30.18 -2.57 -12.74
CA PHE A 157 29.44 -3.70 -13.29
C PHE A 157 29.52 -4.97 -12.43
N ARG A 158 30.33 -4.99 -11.37
CA ARG A 158 30.65 -6.21 -10.62
C ARG A 158 30.81 -6.04 -9.11
N GLU A 159 30.83 -4.84 -8.58
CA GLU A 159 31.19 -4.61 -7.17
C GLU A 159 30.14 -5.19 -6.21
N THR A 160 28.84 -5.07 -6.54
CA THR A 160 27.75 -5.71 -5.77
C THR A 160 27.85 -7.22 -5.83
N ARG A 161 28.03 -7.77 -7.04
CA ARG A 161 28.19 -9.21 -7.26
C ARG A 161 29.38 -9.77 -6.50
N ASP A 162 30.56 -9.16 -6.65
CA ASP A 162 31.80 -9.65 -6.05
C ASP A 162 31.72 -9.57 -4.52
N HIS A 163 31.14 -8.51 -3.96
CA HIS A 163 30.88 -8.42 -2.53
C HIS A 163 29.96 -9.55 -2.03
N LEU A 164 28.83 -9.78 -2.71
CA LEU A 164 27.90 -10.83 -2.29
C LEU A 164 28.50 -12.24 -2.47
N LYS A 165 29.28 -12.45 -3.52
CA LYS A 165 30.05 -13.71 -3.70
C LYS A 165 31.06 -13.94 -2.57
N SER A 166 31.70 -12.89 -2.06
CA SER A 166 32.61 -13.01 -0.91
C SER A 166 31.91 -13.44 0.39
N LEU A 167 30.57 -13.24 0.47
CA LEU A 167 29.73 -13.73 1.57
C LEU A 167 29.22 -15.16 1.36
N GLY A 168 29.66 -15.85 0.28
CA GLY A 168 29.32 -17.24 -0.01
C GLY A 168 28.02 -17.43 -0.79
N TYR A 169 27.55 -16.39 -1.50
CA TYR A 169 26.39 -16.50 -2.40
C TYR A 169 26.86 -16.90 -3.82
N THR A 170 26.10 -17.79 -4.47
CA THR A 170 26.37 -18.21 -5.84
C THR A 170 25.77 -17.24 -6.85
N GLU A 171 26.27 -17.25 -8.10
CA GLU A 171 25.71 -16.40 -9.17
C GLU A 171 24.25 -16.74 -9.48
N ASP A 172 23.86 -18.01 -9.43
CA ASP A 172 22.48 -18.42 -9.67
C ASP A 172 21.54 -17.90 -8.57
N GLU A 173 21.96 -17.89 -7.31
CA GLU A 173 21.23 -17.25 -6.21
C GLU A 173 21.10 -15.73 -6.40
N LEU A 174 22.16 -15.06 -6.85
CA LEU A 174 22.16 -13.62 -7.15
C LEU A 174 21.26 -13.27 -8.36
N LEU A 175 21.24 -14.13 -9.38
CA LEU A 175 20.30 -14.03 -10.50
C LEU A 175 18.85 -14.22 -10.02
N ALA A 176 18.59 -15.23 -9.18
CA ALA A 176 17.27 -15.47 -8.60
C ALA A 176 16.80 -14.32 -7.70
N ALA A 177 17.71 -13.63 -7.02
CA ALA A 177 17.45 -12.42 -6.25
C ALA A 177 17.24 -11.16 -7.11
N GLY A 178 17.58 -11.21 -8.42
CA GLY A 178 17.44 -10.09 -9.33
C GLY A 178 18.46 -8.96 -9.13
N LEU A 179 19.61 -9.25 -8.50
CA LEU A 179 20.66 -8.26 -8.23
C LEU A 179 21.72 -8.22 -9.32
N ILE A 180 21.81 -9.27 -10.11
CA ILE A 180 22.67 -9.35 -11.30
C ILE A 180 21.88 -9.82 -12.52
N LYS A 181 22.43 -9.59 -13.70
CA LYS A 181 21.88 -10.04 -14.99
C LYS A 181 22.92 -10.77 -15.81
N ARG A 182 22.47 -11.67 -16.68
CA ARG A 182 23.32 -12.30 -17.70
C ARG A 182 23.58 -11.31 -18.84
N SER A 183 24.82 -11.25 -19.30
CA SER A 183 25.22 -10.50 -20.51
C SER A 183 25.01 -11.35 -21.74
N GLU A 184 24.61 -10.76 -22.85
CA GLU A 184 24.57 -11.42 -24.17
C GLU A 184 25.96 -11.91 -24.65
N LYS A 185 27.01 -11.25 -24.18
CA LYS A 185 28.41 -11.61 -24.48
C LYS A 185 28.99 -12.66 -23.51
N GLY A 186 28.17 -13.23 -22.64
CA GLY A 186 28.60 -14.14 -21.59
C GLY A 186 28.94 -13.42 -20.28
N GLY A 187 28.89 -14.17 -19.16
CA GLY A 187 29.08 -13.65 -17.79
C GLY A 187 27.90 -12.91 -17.21
N THR A 188 28.10 -12.32 -16.05
CA THR A 188 27.07 -11.62 -15.28
C THR A 188 27.53 -10.22 -14.89
N PHE A 189 26.58 -9.29 -14.70
CA PHE A 189 26.86 -7.92 -14.29
C PHE A 189 25.80 -7.42 -13.30
N ASP A 190 26.17 -6.41 -12.49
CA ASP A 190 25.30 -5.79 -11.50
C ASP A 190 24.07 -5.15 -12.15
N PHE A 191 22.88 -5.47 -11.64
CA PHE A 191 21.62 -4.91 -12.15
C PHE A 191 21.50 -3.42 -11.85
N PHE A 192 21.90 -3.02 -10.64
CA PHE A 192 21.90 -1.63 -10.21
C PHE A 192 23.34 -1.08 -10.27
N ARG A 193 23.50 0.01 -10.99
CA ARG A 193 24.78 0.67 -11.16
C ARG A 193 24.60 2.19 -11.13
N HIS A 194 25.46 2.90 -10.42
CA HIS A 194 25.43 4.36 -10.29
C HIS A 194 24.03 4.90 -9.97
N ARG A 195 23.40 4.33 -8.96
CA ARG A 195 22.03 4.68 -8.54
C ARG A 195 21.96 4.88 -7.05
N VAL A 196 21.12 5.83 -6.61
CA VAL A 196 20.64 5.83 -5.24
C VAL A 196 19.61 4.73 -5.08
N MET A 197 19.69 4.01 -3.95
CA MET A 197 18.95 2.77 -3.72
C MET A 197 17.90 2.94 -2.63
N ILE A 198 16.72 2.45 -2.90
CA ILE A 198 15.58 2.44 -1.99
C ILE A 198 15.18 0.98 -1.78
N PRO A 199 15.44 0.40 -0.59
CA PRO A 199 14.97 -0.94 -0.26
C PRO A 199 13.43 -0.98 -0.20
N ILE A 200 12.86 -2.07 -0.69
CA ILE A 200 11.44 -2.37 -0.61
C ILE A 200 11.28 -3.50 0.40
N PHE A 201 10.41 -3.29 1.38
CA PHE A 201 10.21 -4.22 2.49
C PHE A 201 8.89 -4.98 2.35
N ASP A 202 8.89 -6.23 2.80
CA ASP A 202 7.65 -6.94 3.08
C ASP A 202 7.00 -6.45 4.40
N LEU A 203 5.83 -6.95 4.72
CA LEU A 203 5.12 -6.60 5.96
C LEU A 203 5.89 -6.96 7.25
N ARG A 204 6.84 -7.87 7.18
CA ARG A 204 7.71 -8.30 8.30
C ARG A 204 8.93 -7.42 8.47
N GLY A 205 9.23 -6.57 7.48
CA GLY A 205 10.44 -5.75 7.46
C GLY A 205 11.65 -6.43 6.82
N ASN A 206 11.45 -7.55 6.11
CA ASN A 206 12.50 -8.12 5.28
C ASN A 206 12.66 -7.32 4.00
N VAL A 207 13.87 -7.11 3.54
CA VAL A 207 14.13 -6.52 2.22
C VAL A 207 13.83 -7.56 1.15
N ILE A 208 12.84 -7.27 0.29
CA ILE A 208 12.40 -8.18 -0.77
C ILE A 208 12.78 -7.71 -2.18
N ALA A 209 13.08 -6.43 -2.34
CA ALA A 209 13.43 -5.83 -3.62
C ALA A 209 14.09 -4.45 -3.41
N PHE A 210 14.43 -3.81 -4.52
CA PHE A 210 14.99 -2.47 -4.54
C PHE A 210 14.38 -1.64 -5.67
N SER A 211 14.31 -0.33 -5.44
CA SER A 211 14.14 0.68 -6.47
C SER A 211 15.42 1.50 -6.56
N GLY A 212 15.96 1.64 -7.75
CA GLY A 212 17.20 2.38 -8.00
C GLY A 212 16.97 3.58 -8.92
N ARG A 213 17.20 4.81 -8.42
CA ARG A 213 17.12 6.02 -9.24
C ARG A 213 18.50 6.40 -9.77
N LYS A 214 18.61 6.64 -11.07
CA LYS A 214 19.87 7.09 -11.69
C LYS A 214 20.27 8.48 -11.21
N LEU A 215 21.57 8.69 -11.01
CA LEU A 215 22.16 9.97 -10.61
C LEU A 215 22.56 10.82 -11.82
N ASP A 216 23.05 10.15 -12.87
CA ASP A 216 23.43 10.79 -14.11
C ASP A 216 22.25 10.73 -15.12
N PRO A 217 21.73 11.87 -15.61
CA PRO A 217 20.70 11.91 -16.64
C PRO A 217 21.08 11.17 -17.92
N GLU A 218 22.37 11.20 -18.30
CA GLU A 218 22.88 10.56 -19.54
C GLU A 218 23.08 9.04 -19.39
N GLN A 219 23.03 8.50 -18.18
CA GLN A 219 23.14 7.07 -17.96
C GLN A 219 22.01 6.33 -18.68
N PRO A 220 22.33 5.26 -19.47
CA PRO A 220 21.32 4.45 -20.14
C PRO A 220 20.29 3.84 -19.19
N GLY A 221 19.05 3.69 -19.69
CA GLY A 221 17.93 3.11 -18.93
C GLY A 221 17.04 4.11 -18.25
N GLY A 222 15.97 3.62 -17.63
CA GLY A 222 14.94 4.42 -16.99
C GLY A 222 15.45 5.26 -15.80
N LYS A 223 14.82 6.41 -15.56
CA LYS A 223 15.06 7.27 -14.38
C LYS A 223 14.99 6.45 -13.09
N TYR A 224 13.97 5.61 -12.96
CA TYR A 224 13.84 4.59 -11.92
C TYR A 224 13.89 3.20 -12.56
N VAL A 225 14.55 2.27 -11.88
CA VAL A 225 14.55 0.84 -12.21
C VAL A 225 14.24 0.08 -10.93
N ASN A 226 13.21 -0.76 -10.98
CA ASN A 226 12.84 -1.64 -9.88
C ASN A 226 13.37 -3.05 -10.11
N SER A 227 13.65 -3.79 -9.04
CA SER A 227 13.97 -5.22 -9.12
C SER A 227 12.98 -5.95 -10.05
N PRO A 228 13.43 -6.96 -10.79
CA PRO A 228 12.52 -7.88 -11.45
C PRO A 228 11.68 -8.63 -10.40
N GLU A 229 10.61 -9.27 -10.82
CA GLU A 229 9.85 -10.16 -9.94
C GLU A 229 10.68 -11.38 -9.56
N THR A 230 10.56 -11.80 -8.31
CA THR A 230 11.28 -12.94 -7.73
C THR A 230 10.33 -13.82 -6.93
N LEU A 231 10.85 -14.88 -6.32
CA LEU A 231 10.07 -15.72 -5.39
C LEU A 231 9.54 -14.94 -4.17
N VAL A 232 10.19 -13.83 -3.80
CA VAL A 232 9.84 -13.03 -2.62
C VAL A 232 9.21 -11.69 -2.97
N TYR A 233 9.26 -11.26 -4.22
CA TYR A 233 8.77 -9.95 -4.67
C TYR A 233 7.82 -10.06 -5.84
N LYS A 234 6.61 -9.52 -5.68
CA LYS A 234 5.59 -9.36 -6.71
C LYS A 234 5.11 -7.92 -6.70
N LYS A 235 5.35 -7.18 -7.79
CA LYS A 235 4.96 -5.76 -7.93
C LYS A 235 3.47 -5.56 -7.69
N SER A 236 2.65 -6.46 -8.23
CA SER A 236 1.19 -6.41 -8.12
C SER A 236 0.66 -6.62 -6.70
N ARG A 237 1.49 -7.08 -5.75
CA ARG A 237 1.11 -7.38 -4.37
C ARG A 237 1.90 -6.60 -3.34
N THR A 238 2.79 -5.73 -3.77
CA THR A 238 3.67 -4.99 -2.86
C THR A 238 3.28 -3.52 -2.85
N LEU A 239 3.11 -2.98 -1.64
CA LEU A 239 2.95 -1.56 -1.38
C LEU A 239 4.17 -1.07 -0.61
N PHE A 240 4.85 -0.08 -1.17
CA PHE A 240 6.00 0.56 -0.54
C PHE A 240 5.59 1.23 0.77
N ALA A 241 6.40 1.13 1.80
CA ALA A 241 6.23 1.68 3.13
C ALA A 241 5.04 1.11 3.95
N LEU A 242 4.29 0.12 3.45
CA LEU A 242 3.16 -0.47 4.20
C LEU A 242 3.63 -1.14 5.51
N ASN A 243 4.84 -1.69 5.56
CA ASN A 243 5.46 -2.23 6.78
C ASN A 243 5.62 -1.18 7.90
N PHE A 244 5.78 0.09 7.54
CA PHE A 244 5.80 1.22 8.48
C PHE A 244 4.39 1.70 8.77
N ALA A 245 3.57 1.90 7.74
CA ALA A 245 2.23 2.44 7.83
C ALA A 245 1.28 1.58 8.70
N LYS A 246 1.39 0.26 8.63
CA LYS A 246 0.57 -0.68 9.44
C LYS A 246 0.75 -0.55 10.96
N LYS A 247 1.81 0.14 11.42
CA LYS A 247 2.06 0.40 12.84
C LYS A 247 1.31 1.62 13.37
N SER A 248 0.71 2.40 12.47
CA SER A 248 -0.08 3.57 12.83
C SER A 248 -1.40 3.15 13.47
N GLN A 249 -1.89 3.96 14.42
CA GLN A 249 -3.22 3.76 15.01
C GLN A 249 -4.35 4.27 14.11
N THR A 250 -4.05 5.22 13.22
CA THR A 250 -5.03 5.69 12.25
C THR A 250 -5.14 4.73 11.09
N ARG A 251 -6.39 4.50 10.63
CA ARG A 251 -6.71 3.66 9.48
C ARG A 251 -7.00 4.48 8.22
N ARG A 252 -6.61 5.74 8.21
CA ARG A 252 -6.63 6.64 7.05
C ARG A 252 -5.27 6.63 6.39
N TYR A 253 -5.17 6.02 5.20
CA TYR A 253 -3.92 5.85 4.47
C TYR A 253 -3.81 6.84 3.32
N ILE A 254 -2.58 7.28 3.04
CA ILE A 254 -2.29 8.18 1.92
C ILE A 254 -1.60 7.36 0.84
N LEU A 255 -2.19 7.28 -0.33
CA LEU A 255 -1.62 6.55 -1.46
C LEU A 255 -0.95 7.53 -2.42
N CYS A 256 0.38 7.48 -2.45
CA CYS A 256 1.24 8.31 -3.31
C CYS A 256 1.58 7.58 -4.61
N GLU A 257 2.02 8.33 -5.61
CA GLU A 257 2.47 7.76 -6.88
C GLU A 257 3.85 7.10 -6.73
N GLY A 258 4.80 7.77 -6.08
CA GLY A 258 6.19 7.36 -6.01
C GLY A 258 6.70 7.02 -4.60
N ASN A 259 7.76 6.21 -4.58
CA ASN A 259 8.42 5.84 -3.32
C ASN A 259 9.01 7.07 -2.60
N LEU A 260 9.51 8.06 -3.35
CA LEU A 260 10.08 9.27 -2.74
C LEU A 260 9.03 10.13 -2.07
N ASP A 261 7.84 10.23 -2.66
CA ASP A 261 6.74 10.99 -2.07
C ASP A 261 6.33 10.37 -0.74
N ALA A 262 6.19 9.03 -0.69
CA ALA A 262 5.92 8.33 0.55
C ALA A 262 7.04 8.55 1.59
N ILE A 263 8.33 8.52 1.20
CA ILE A 263 9.45 8.79 2.11
C ILE A 263 9.38 10.23 2.66
N SER A 264 9.17 11.23 1.81
CA SER A 264 9.04 12.63 2.21
C SER A 264 7.86 12.85 3.14
N MET A 265 6.73 12.22 2.86
CA MET A 265 5.56 12.25 3.74
C MET A 265 5.84 11.62 5.10
N HIS A 266 6.49 10.46 5.14
CA HIS A 266 6.91 9.86 6.42
C HIS A 266 7.85 10.76 7.21
N GLN A 267 8.76 11.46 6.53
CA GLN A 267 9.64 12.46 7.18
C GLN A 267 8.86 13.63 7.77
N ALA A 268 7.82 14.06 7.07
CA ALA A 268 6.94 15.15 7.50
C ALA A 268 5.92 14.73 8.60
N GLY A 269 5.91 13.44 9.02
CA GLY A 269 5.02 12.94 10.07
C GLY A 269 3.82 12.15 9.56
N PHE A 270 3.55 12.12 8.26
CA PHE A 270 2.43 11.37 7.65
C PHE A 270 2.78 9.90 7.48
N THR A 271 2.80 9.17 8.61
CA THR A 271 3.33 7.80 8.69
C THR A 271 2.45 6.72 8.06
N THR A 272 1.28 7.07 7.56
CA THR A 272 0.37 6.18 6.80
C THR A 272 0.53 6.30 5.28
N ALA A 273 1.52 7.07 4.82
CA ALA A 273 1.80 7.19 3.40
C ALA A 273 2.38 5.88 2.84
N VAL A 274 1.82 5.42 1.73
CA VAL A 274 2.24 4.22 0.99
C VAL A 274 2.29 4.54 -0.50
N ALA A 275 3.01 3.73 -1.28
CA ALA A 275 3.07 3.92 -2.72
C ALA A 275 3.05 2.58 -3.49
N GLY A 276 2.71 2.62 -4.76
CA GLY A 276 2.93 1.51 -5.68
C GLY A 276 4.42 1.26 -5.94
N CYS A 277 4.76 0.08 -6.43
CA CYS A 277 6.15 -0.28 -6.74
C CYS A 277 6.46 -0.14 -8.24
N GLY A 278 6.14 1.03 -8.83
CA GLY A 278 6.39 1.32 -10.24
C GLY A 278 5.42 0.63 -11.21
N THR A 279 4.23 0.36 -10.75
CA THR A 279 3.07 -0.10 -11.54
C THR A 279 1.83 0.69 -11.11
N ALA A 280 0.84 0.78 -11.99
CA ALA A 280 -0.47 1.28 -11.59
C ALA A 280 -1.04 0.41 -10.45
N LEU A 281 -1.92 0.99 -9.64
CA LEU A 281 -2.62 0.27 -8.57
C LEU A 281 -3.29 -0.99 -9.11
N THR A 282 -3.23 -2.09 -8.36
CA THR A 282 -3.79 -3.39 -8.73
C THR A 282 -4.90 -3.81 -7.76
N ALA A 283 -5.77 -4.73 -8.19
CA ALA A 283 -6.82 -5.29 -7.34
C ALA A 283 -6.24 -6.02 -6.10
N GLU A 284 -5.09 -6.69 -6.25
CA GLU A 284 -4.41 -7.32 -5.12
C GLU A 284 -3.89 -6.30 -4.10
N GLN A 285 -3.35 -5.17 -4.57
CA GLN A 285 -2.92 -4.08 -3.68
C GLN A 285 -4.11 -3.44 -2.96
N VAL A 286 -5.25 -3.25 -3.65
CA VAL A 286 -6.50 -2.77 -3.03
C VAL A 286 -6.96 -3.74 -1.94
N LYS A 287 -6.95 -5.04 -2.20
CA LYS A 287 -7.30 -6.05 -1.20
C LYS A 287 -6.40 -5.98 0.03
N ILE A 288 -5.09 -5.81 -0.17
CA ILE A 288 -4.14 -5.65 0.94
C ILE A 288 -4.43 -4.35 1.71
N LEU A 289 -4.65 -3.22 1.03
CA LEU A 289 -5.01 -1.95 1.68
C LEU A 289 -6.26 -2.09 2.54
N SER A 290 -7.29 -2.80 2.06
CA SER A 290 -8.54 -3.02 2.80
C SER A 290 -8.36 -3.78 4.12
N GLU A 291 -7.27 -4.52 4.30
CA GLU A 291 -6.96 -5.18 5.57
C GLU A 291 -6.45 -4.18 6.62
N TYR A 292 -5.82 -3.07 6.21
CA TYR A 292 -5.15 -2.11 7.08
C TYR A 292 -5.83 -0.75 7.15
N ALA A 293 -6.56 -0.34 6.13
CA ALA A 293 -7.20 0.95 6.01
C ALA A 293 -8.73 0.86 6.07
N ASP A 294 -9.38 1.95 6.52
CA ASP A 294 -10.80 2.19 6.36
C ASP A 294 -11.03 3.31 5.32
N GLU A 295 -10.04 4.19 5.17
CA GLU A 295 -10.04 5.29 4.19
C GLU A 295 -8.70 5.35 3.46
N VAL A 296 -8.76 5.57 2.15
CA VAL A 296 -7.59 5.85 1.31
C VAL A 296 -7.73 7.24 0.69
N VAL A 297 -6.74 8.09 0.95
CA VAL A 297 -6.61 9.39 0.32
C VAL A 297 -5.64 9.26 -0.85
N LEU A 298 -6.14 9.41 -2.06
CA LEU A 298 -5.31 9.43 -3.27
C LEU A 298 -4.56 10.76 -3.34
N CYS A 299 -3.24 10.69 -3.39
CA CYS A 299 -2.34 11.82 -3.43
C CYS A 299 -1.30 11.62 -4.54
N TYR A 300 -1.77 11.68 -5.80
CA TYR A 300 -0.97 11.51 -7.00
C TYR A 300 -0.54 12.86 -7.58
N ASP A 301 0.38 12.85 -8.53
CA ASP A 301 0.86 14.04 -9.20
C ASP A 301 -0.30 14.81 -9.85
N SER A 302 -0.21 16.14 -9.88
CA SER A 302 -1.26 17.01 -10.42
C SER A 302 -1.27 17.09 -11.95
N ASP A 303 -0.29 16.48 -12.64
CA ASP A 303 -0.21 16.45 -14.10
C ASP A 303 -1.26 15.49 -14.74
N GLU A 304 -1.36 15.51 -16.06
CA GLU A 304 -2.34 14.71 -16.81
C GLU A 304 -2.18 13.20 -16.56
N ALA A 305 -0.93 12.71 -16.41
CA ALA A 305 -0.64 11.32 -16.12
C ALA A 305 -1.14 10.92 -14.73
N GLY A 306 -0.88 11.75 -13.71
CA GLY A 306 -1.36 11.55 -12.34
C GLY A 306 -2.89 11.62 -12.25
N GLN A 307 -3.54 12.55 -12.97
CA GLN A 307 -5.02 12.60 -13.04
C GLN A 307 -5.61 11.33 -13.66
N LYS A 308 -4.98 10.80 -14.71
CA LYS A 308 -5.39 9.52 -15.31
C LYS A 308 -5.18 8.35 -14.37
N ALA A 309 -4.07 8.35 -13.63
CA ALA A 309 -3.80 7.35 -12.59
C ALA A 309 -4.83 7.44 -11.45
N THR A 310 -5.19 8.65 -11.01
CA THR A 310 -6.23 8.90 -10.00
C THR A 310 -7.58 8.32 -10.41
N ARG A 311 -8.06 8.58 -11.63
CA ARG A 311 -9.33 8.01 -12.13
C ARG A 311 -9.32 6.48 -12.14
N ARG A 312 -8.21 5.86 -12.56
CA ARG A 312 -8.06 4.39 -12.52
C ARG A 312 -8.06 3.86 -11.10
N ALA A 313 -7.38 4.55 -10.18
CA ALA A 313 -7.34 4.17 -8.78
C ALA A 313 -8.73 4.25 -8.13
N ILE A 314 -9.49 5.32 -8.38
CA ILE A 314 -10.89 5.46 -7.92
C ILE A 314 -11.72 4.27 -8.40
N SER A 315 -11.67 3.94 -9.70
CA SER A 315 -12.43 2.82 -10.27
C SER A 315 -12.11 1.48 -9.59
N LEU A 316 -10.84 1.21 -9.29
CA LEU A 316 -10.43 -0.02 -8.59
C LEU A 316 -10.85 -0.03 -7.12
N LEU A 317 -10.68 1.10 -6.42
CA LEU A 317 -11.01 1.23 -5.01
C LEU A 317 -12.53 1.20 -4.77
N SER A 318 -13.34 1.69 -5.71
CA SER A 318 -14.81 1.69 -5.61
C SER A 318 -15.42 0.28 -5.53
N ALA A 319 -14.68 -0.75 -5.95
CA ALA A 319 -15.08 -2.15 -5.78
C ALA A 319 -14.72 -2.73 -4.39
N SER A 320 -14.18 -1.91 -3.50
CA SER A 320 -13.76 -2.30 -2.13
C SER A 320 -14.60 -1.57 -1.08
N PRO A 321 -14.57 -1.98 0.20
CA PRO A 321 -15.27 -1.30 1.29
C PRO A 321 -14.58 -0.01 1.74
N LEU A 322 -13.49 0.41 1.10
CA LEU A 322 -12.71 1.57 1.50
C LEU A 322 -13.41 2.87 1.16
N LYS A 323 -13.41 3.81 2.10
CA LYS A 323 -13.75 5.20 1.79
C LYS A 323 -12.63 5.81 0.94
N ILE A 324 -13.00 6.50 -0.14
CA ILE A 324 -12.06 7.09 -1.09
C ILE A 324 -12.14 8.60 -0.98
N SER A 325 -10.99 9.23 -0.74
CA SER A 325 -10.82 10.66 -0.80
C SER A 325 -9.70 11.01 -1.79
N VAL A 326 -9.78 12.16 -2.42
CA VAL A 326 -8.77 12.64 -3.37
C VAL A 326 -8.23 13.97 -2.89
N LEU A 327 -6.92 14.06 -2.80
CA LEU A 327 -6.22 15.28 -2.48
C LEU A 327 -5.82 15.99 -3.75
N ASN A 328 -6.37 17.17 -3.96
CA ASN A 328 -5.89 18.09 -5.00
C ASN A 328 -4.81 18.99 -4.40
N ILE A 329 -3.60 18.95 -4.97
CA ILE A 329 -2.46 19.73 -4.50
C ILE A 329 -2.39 21.01 -5.32
N PRO A 330 -2.73 22.17 -4.74
CA PRO A 330 -2.58 23.44 -5.43
C PRO A 330 -1.12 23.91 -5.35
N ASP A 331 -0.67 24.67 -6.35
CA ASP A 331 0.61 25.40 -6.37
C ASP A 331 1.87 24.52 -6.23
N ALA A 332 1.75 23.21 -6.37
CA ALA A 332 2.86 22.25 -6.38
C ALA A 332 2.54 21.06 -7.28
N LYS A 333 3.59 20.42 -7.77
CA LYS A 333 3.48 19.28 -8.67
C LYS A 333 3.09 18.00 -7.94
N ASP A 334 3.70 17.79 -6.79
CA ASP A 334 3.62 16.57 -5.99
C ASP A 334 3.62 16.91 -4.48
N PRO A 335 3.30 15.93 -3.60
CA PRO A 335 3.29 16.12 -2.15
C PRO A 335 4.63 16.58 -1.57
N ASP A 336 5.75 16.08 -2.10
CA ASP A 336 7.10 16.43 -1.66
C ASP A 336 7.38 17.93 -1.87
N GLU A 337 7.05 18.44 -3.06
CA GLU A 337 7.19 19.86 -3.38
C GLU A 337 6.29 20.73 -2.50
N PHE A 338 5.02 20.33 -2.31
CA PHE A 338 4.09 21.07 -1.48
C PHE A 338 4.57 21.19 -0.03
N ILE A 339 4.99 20.08 0.56
CA ILE A 339 5.46 20.06 1.96
C ILE A 339 6.72 20.91 2.12
N LYS A 340 7.65 20.88 1.17
CA LYS A 340 8.85 21.71 1.18
C LYS A 340 8.55 23.20 1.08
N LYS A 341 7.54 23.55 0.29
CA LYS A 341 7.18 24.94 0.02
C LYS A 341 6.31 25.56 1.10
N PHE A 342 5.38 24.78 1.65
CA PHE A 342 4.32 25.29 2.52
C PHE A 342 4.32 24.68 3.94
N GLY A 343 5.10 23.65 4.18
CA GLY A 343 5.20 22.95 5.48
C GLY A 343 4.16 21.85 5.71
N ALA A 344 4.43 21.03 6.72
CA ALA A 344 3.60 19.88 7.07
C ALA A 344 2.21 20.28 7.61
N GLU A 345 2.12 21.33 8.41
CA GLU A 345 0.85 21.82 8.97
C GLU A 345 -0.14 22.22 7.88
N ARG A 346 0.33 22.91 6.84
CA ARG A 346 -0.52 23.31 5.72
C ARG A 346 -0.94 22.12 4.87
N PHE A 347 -0.07 21.12 4.74
CA PHE A 347 -0.42 19.85 4.10
C PHE A 347 -1.47 19.07 4.91
N GLU A 348 -1.39 19.06 6.23
CA GLU A 348 -2.39 18.44 7.10
C GLU A 348 -3.77 19.12 6.97
N MET A 349 -3.81 20.44 6.91
CA MET A 349 -5.05 21.19 6.64
C MET A 349 -5.64 20.79 5.29
N LEU A 350 -4.79 20.71 4.24
CA LEU A 350 -5.21 20.27 2.91
C LEU A 350 -5.72 18.82 2.92
N LEU A 351 -5.03 17.93 3.64
CA LEU A 351 -5.42 16.53 3.79
C LEU A 351 -6.80 16.40 4.46
N ASN A 352 -7.07 17.21 5.48
CA ASN A 352 -8.36 17.22 6.18
C ASN A 352 -9.49 17.82 5.33
N GLY A 353 -9.18 18.68 4.37
CA GLY A 353 -10.10 19.21 3.37
C GLY A 353 -10.19 18.40 2.07
N SER A 354 -9.63 17.17 2.03
CA SER A 354 -9.65 16.36 0.81
C SER A 354 -11.09 16.01 0.40
N ASN A 355 -11.34 16.08 -0.91
CA ASN A 355 -12.65 15.82 -1.49
C ASN A 355 -12.93 14.31 -1.53
N ASN A 356 -14.18 13.90 -1.37
CA ASN A 356 -14.55 12.53 -1.72
C ASN A 356 -14.40 12.30 -3.24
N ALA A 357 -14.35 11.04 -3.67
CA ALA A 357 -14.11 10.69 -5.06
C ALA A 357 -15.14 11.31 -6.04
N ILE A 358 -16.41 11.38 -5.62
CA ILE A 358 -17.48 11.97 -6.42
C ILE A 358 -17.25 13.47 -6.60
N GLU A 359 -16.94 14.19 -5.52
CA GLU A 359 -16.64 15.62 -5.57
C GLU A 359 -15.45 15.93 -6.50
N TYR A 360 -14.40 15.12 -6.41
CA TYR A 360 -13.24 15.25 -7.29
C TYR A 360 -13.62 15.06 -8.76
N GLU A 361 -14.39 14.02 -9.09
CA GLU A 361 -14.81 13.73 -10.46
C GLU A 361 -15.75 14.82 -11.00
N LEU A 362 -16.64 15.36 -10.17
CA LEU A 362 -17.52 16.50 -10.55
C LEU A 362 -16.71 17.76 -10.84
N LEU A 363 -15.70 18.07 -10.00
CA LEU A 363 -14.80 19.21 -10.25
C LEU A 363 -14.02 19.04 -11.56
N GLN A 364 -13.54 17.81 -11.83
CA GLN A 364 -12.85 17.50 -13.10
C GLN A 364 -13.80 17.61 -14.30
N ALA A 365 -15.05 17.17 -14.18
CA ALA A 365 -16.06 17.31 -15.22
C ALA A 365 -16.36 18.80 -15.48
N LYS A 366 -16.55 19.60 -14.44
CA LYS A 366 -16.81 21.03 -14.53
C LYS A 366 -15.67 21.77 -15.24
N GLY A 367 -14.42 21.44 -14.94
CA GLY A 367 -13.23 22.08 -15.53
C GLY A 367 -13.05 21.84 -17.03
N LYS A 368 -13.77 20.90 -17.65
CA LYS A 368 -13.71 20.64 -19.10
C LYS A 368 -14.53 21.61 -19.93
N TYR A 369 -15.51 22.26 -19.33
CA TYR A 369 -16.54 23.02 -20.06
C TYR A 369 -16.65 24.45 -19.55
N ASP A 370 -16.93 25.36 -20.48
CA ASP A 370 -17.32 26.75 -20.15
C ASP A 370 -18.81 26.76 -19.76
N ILE A 371 -19.10 26.67 -18.46
CA ILE A 371 -20.47 26.69 -17.94
C ILE A 371 -21.20 28.03 -18.09
N ALA A 372 -20.53 29.08 -18.57
CA ALA A 372 -21.20 30.29 -18.95
C ALA A 372 -22.02 30.15 -20.24
N THR A 373 -21.65 29.17 -21.09
CA THR A 373 -22.35 28.86 -22.33
C THR A 373 -23.44 27.80 -22.13
N PRO A 374 -24.57 27.85 -22.89
CA PRO A 374 -25.60 26.81 -22.82
C PRO A 374 -25.08 25.40 -23.12
N ASP A 375 -24.25 25.26 -24.15
CA ASP A 375 -23.66 23.95 -24.53
C ASP A 375 -22.71 23.42 -23.47
N GLY A 376 -21.90 24.30 -22.87
CA GLY A 376 -21.01 23.93 -21.79
C GLY A 376 -21.76 23.44 -20.55
N ARG A 377 -22.88 24.08 -20.18
CA ARG A 377 -23.78 23.62 -19.09
C ARG A 377 -24.36 22.26 -19.36
N LEU A 378 -24.90 22.04 -20.57
CA LEU A 378 -25.49 20.75 -20.95
C LEU A 378 -24.47 19.61 -20.94
N ASN A 379 -23.27 19.87 -21.47
CA ASN A 379 -22.20 18.88 -21.48
C ASN A 379 -21.68 18.59 -20.06
N TYR A 380 -21.53 19.62 -19.21
CA TYR A 380 -21.19 19.43 -17.80
C TYR A 380 -22.25 18.60 -17.07
N ILE A 381 -23.53 18.91 -17.21
CA ILE A 381 -24.62 18.15 -16.58
C ILE A 381 -24.56 16.68 -17.04
N LYS A 382 -24.39 16.43 -18.33
CA LYS A 382 -24.29 15.06 -18.87
C LYS A 382 -23.14 14.28 -18.26
N ASP A 383 -21.94 14.87 -18.18
CA ASP A 383 -20.78 14.22 -17.54
C ASP A 383 -21.02 14.04 -16.04
N ALA A 384 -21.58 15.02 -15.34
CA ALA A 384 -21.90 14.95 -13.92
C ALA A 384 -22.92 13.85 -13.60
N ILE A 385 -23.95 13.69 -14.42
CA ILE A 385 -24.91 12.59 -14.28
C ILE A 385 -24.20 11.25 -14.43
N GLY A 386 -23.30 11.10 -15.40
CA GLY A 386 -22.50 9.88 -15.57
C GLY A 386 -21.62 9.56 -14.36
N VAL A 387 -21.13 10.58 -13.64
CA VAL A 387 -20.37 10.40 -12.39
C VAL A 387 -21.27 9.92 -11.24
N LEU A 388 -22.49 10.42 -11.17
CA LEU A 388 -23.43 10.19 -10.05
C LEU A 388 -24.23 8.89 -10.19
N ALA A 389 -24.54 8.48 -11.43
CA ALA A 389 -25.44 7.36 -11.72
C ALA A 389 -24.98 6.05 -11.04
N GLY A 390 -25.89 5.44 -10.28
CA GLY A 390 -25.66 4.17 -9.60
C GLY A 390 -24.66 4.19 -8.42
N ARG A 391 -24.14 5.39 -8.05
CA ARG A 391 -23.07 5.54 -7.03
C ARG A 391 -23.51 6.29 -5.76
N ILE A 392 -24.68 6.88 -5.77
CA ILE A 392 -25.17 7.76 -4.71
C ILE A 392 -26.47 7.23 -4.09
N THR A 393 -26.66 7.55 -2.82
CA THR A 393 -27.89 7.28 -2.08
C THR A 393 -29.01 8.25 -2.51
N PRO A 394 -30.31 7.93 -2.24
CA PRO A 394 -31.41 8.86 -2.53
C PRO A 394 -31.24 10.26 -1.90
N THR A 395 -30.65 10.34 -0.72
CA THR A 395 -30.38 11.64 -0.08
C THR A 395 -29.26 12.41 -0.77
N GLU A 396 -28.16 11.75 -1.09
CA GLU A 396 -27.07 12.36 -1.86
C GLU A 396 -27.52 12.82 -3.24
N ARG A 397 -28.40 12.04 -3.88
CA ARG A 397 -29.03 12.41 -5.17
C ARG A 397 -29.72 13.75 -5.09
N ASP A 398 -30.52 13.98 -4.06
CA ASP A 398 -31.22 15.26 -3.85
C ASP A 398 -30.26 16.43 -3.64
N VAL A 399 -29.20 16.22 -2.85
CA VAL A 399 -28.15 17.20 -2.56
C VAL A 399 -27.37 17.55 -3.84
N TYR A 400 -26.87 16.55 -4.58
CA TYR A 400 -26.09 16.79 -5.80
C TYR A 400 -26.94 17.40 -6.92
N ALA A 401 -28.20 16.99 -7.06
CA ALA A 401 -29.12 17.62 -8.02
C ALA A 401 -29.37 19.10 -7.70
N GLY A 402 -29.52 19.45 -6.40
CA GLY A 402 -29.63 20.85 -5.98
C GLY A 402 -28.41 21.67 -6.33
N ARG A 403 -27.21 21.13 -6.05
CA ARG A 403 -25.93 21.78 -6.38
C ARG A 403 -25.75 22.00 -7.88
N LEU A 404 -26.00 20.96 -8.71
CA LEU A 404 -25.91 21.06 -10.14
C LEU A 404 -26.91 22.11 -10.69
N ALA A 405 -28.12 22.20 -10.10
CA ALA A 405 -29.12 23.20 -10.46
C ALA A 405 -28.60 24.63 -10.21
N GLU A 406 -28.02 24.88 -9.04
CA GLU A 406 -27.42 26.16 -8.69
C GLU A 406 -26.23 26.54 -9.59
N GLU A 407 -25.35 25.57 -9.87
CA GLU A 407 -24.12 25.78 -10.65
C GLU A 407 -24.43 26.05 -12.16
N THR A 408 -25.51 25.47 -12.68
CA THR A 408 -25.81 25.48 -14.12
C THR A 408 -27.03 26.32 -14.50
N ASP A 409 -27.74 26.86 -13.51
CA ASP A 409 -29.01 27.57 -13.72
C ASP A 409 -30.06 26.73 -14.47
N VAL A 410 -30.10 25.43 -14.17
CA VAL A 410 -31.05 24.45 -14.69
C VAL A 410 -31.96 23.96 -13.57
N ALA A 411 -33.26 23.84 -13.84
CA ALA A 411 -34.24 23.44 -12.83
C ALA A 411 -33.90 22.06 -12.23
N LYS A 412 -33.81 21.94 -10.90
CA LYS A 412 -33.52 20.71 -10.17
C LYS A 412 -34.35 19.50 -10.63
N PRO A 413 -35.68 19.62 -10.89
CA PRO A 413 -36.49 18.51 -11.40
C PRO A 413 -35.98 17.94 -12.74
N ALA A 414 -35.43 18.77 -13.62
CA ALA A 414 -34.91 18.31 -14.90
C ALA A 414 -33.63 17.45 -14.69
N ILE A 415 -32.77 17.85 -13.74
CA ILE A 415 -31.56 17.08 -13.36
C ILE A 415 -31.95 15.76 -12.69
N LEU A 416 -32.94 15.78 -11.79
CA LEU A 416 -33.46 14.58 -11.13
C LEU A 416 -34.02 13.57 -12.14
N ASN A 417 -34.78 14.04 -13.10
CA ASN A 417 -35.33 13.18 -14.17
C ASN A 417 -34.22 12.51 -15.00
N GLN A 418 -33.12 13.23 -15.29
CA GLN A 418 -31.99 12.65 -16.01
C GLN A 418 -31.22 11.64 -15.18
N LEU A 419 -31.09 11.88 -13.85
CA LEU A 419 -30.49 10.92 -12.92
C LEU A 419 -31.33 9.63 -12.77
N ASP A 420 -32.65 9.73 -12.91
CA ASP A 420 -33.55 8.58 -12.87
C ASP A 420 -33.49 7.75 -14.17
N ALA A 421 -33.12 8.37 -15.27
CA ALA A 421 -33.02 7.73 -16.59
C ALA A 421 -31.64 7.09 -16.84
N ALA A 422 -30.62 7.39 -15.99
CA ALA A 422 -29.25 6.95 -16.14
C ALA A 422 -28.93 5.73 -15.27
#